data_3db0de0cc769805be5af4f49878921ed
#
_entry.id   3db0de0cc769805be5af4f49878921ed
#
_cell.length_a   1.000
_cell.length_b   1.000
_cell.length_c   1.000
_cell.angle_alpha   90.00
_cell.angle_beta   90.00
_cell.angle_gamma   90.00
#
_symmetry.space_group_name_H-M   'P 1'
#
loop_
_entity.id
_entity.type
_entity.pdbx_description
1 polymer ?
#
loop_
_entity_poly.entity_id
_entity_poly.type
_entity_poly.pdbx_seq_one_letter_code
_entity_poly.pdbx_strand_id
1 'polypeptide(L)'
;MLNKTKHTIINGDSRLMNELKDESVHLITTSPPYWQLKDYGTENQIGFHDDYETYINHLNLTWEECLRVLHKGCRLCINIGD
;
A
#
# COMPACT_ATOMS: atom_id res chain seq x y z
N MET A 1 8.06 -2.67 -33.29
CA MET A 1 8.25 -3.12 -31.89
C MET A 1 6.92 -3.35 -31.22
N LEU A 2 6.80 -4.44 -30.55
CA LEU A 2 5.57 -4.75 -29.83
C LEU A 2 5.75 -4.41 -28.35
N ASN A 3 4.87 -3.58 -27.84
CA ASN A 3 4.84 -3.27 -26.42
C ASN A 3 3.92 -4.27 -25.73
N LYS A 4 4.52 -5.10 -24.89
CA LYS A 4 3.76 -6.04 -24.09
C LYS A 4 3.75 -5.57 -22.65
N THR A 5 2.59 -5.59 -22.03
CA THR A 5 2.46 -5.33 -20.62
C THR A 5 2.11 -6.62 -19.88
N LYS A 6 2.65 -6.77 -18.71
CA LYS A 6 2.34 -7.89 -17.85
C LYS A 6 1.66 -7.37 -16.59
N HIS A 7 0.53 -7.95 -16.24
CA HIS A 7 -0.21 -7.57 -15.05
C HIS A 7 -0.24 -8.76 -14.08
N THR A 8 0.08 -8.47 -12.83
CA THR A 8 0.06 -9.48 -11.77
C THR A 8 -0.79 -8.97 -10.63
N ILE A 9 -1.72 -9.79 -10.18
CA ILE A 9 -2.58 -9.49 -9.03
C ILE A 9 -2.15 -10.36 -7.88
N ILE A 10 -1.82 -9.74 -6.75
CA ILE A 10 -1.45 -10.45 -5.53
C ILE A 10 -2.49 -10.13 -4.47
N ASN A 11 -3.16 -11.16 -3.97
CA ASN A 11 -4.12 -11.02 -2.88
C ASN A 11 -3.38 -11.25 -1.57
N GLY A 12 -3.12 -10.17 -0.84
CA GLY A 12 -2.35 -10.24 0.39
C GLY A 12 -2.43 -8.95 1.17
N ASP A 13 -1.69 -8.90 2.27
CA ASP A 13 -1.61 -7.74 3.14
C ASP A 13 -0.43 -6.86 2.73
N SER A 14 -0.70 -5.60 2.37
CA SER A 14 0.33 -4.69 1.89
C SER A 14 1.33 -4.26 2.97
N ARG A 15 1.08 -4.61 4.23
CA ARG A 15 2.08 -4.43 5.28
C ARG A 15 3.22 -5.43 5.18
N LEU A 16 3.05 -6.46 4.34
CA LEU A 16 4.05 -7.48 4.05
C LEU A 16 4.04 -7.78 2.55
N MET A 17 4.98 -7.21 1.82
CA MET A 17 5.06 -7.39 0.37
C MET A 17 6.22 -8.32 0.00
N ASN A 18 6.22 -9.53 0.57
CA ASN A 18 7.32 -10.47 0.42
C ASN A 18 7.56 -10.92 -1.01
N GLU A 19 6.52 -10.84 -1.87
CA GLU A 19 6.62 -11.19 -3.28
C GLU A 19 7.45 -10.19 -4.09
N LEU A 20 7.68 -8.99 -3.54
CA LEU A 20 8.42 -7.94 -4.23
C LEU A 20 9.82 -7.78 -3.64
N LYS A 21 10.80 -7.69 -4.51
CA LYS A 21 12.19 -7.49 -4.11
C LYS A 21 12.44 -6.03 -3.75
N ASP A 22 13.49 -5.81 -2.96
CA ASP A 22 13.94 -4.46 -2.66
C ASP A 22 14.25 -3.69 -3.93
N GLU A 23 13.88 -2.42 -3.95
CA GLU A 23 14.20 -1.49 -5.04
C GLU A 23 13.78 -1.99 -6.43
N SER A 24 12.68 -2.76 -6.51
CA SER A 24 12.22 -3.37 -7.77
C SER A 24 11.07 -2.61 -8.43
N VAL A 25 10.46 -1.64 -7.75
CA VAL A 25 9.25 -0.94 -8.22
C VAL A 25 9.59 0.50 -8.56
N HIS A 26 9.15 0.96 -9.75
CA HIS A 26 9.49 2.30 -10.24
C HIS A 26 8.41 3.34 -9.98
N LEU A 27 7.18 2.90 -9.68
CA LEU A 27 6.10 3.81 -9.33
C LEU A 27 5.10 3.08 -8.45
N ILE A 28 4.70 3.72 -7.37
CA ILE A 28 3.63 3.24 -6.50
C ILE A 28 2.54 4.29 -6.46
N THR A 29 1.31 3.89 -6.74
CA THR A 29 0.13 4.73 -6.52
C THR A 29 -0.81 3.97 -5.61
N THR A 30 -1.32 4.63 -4.60
CA THR A 30 -2.19 3.97 -3.63
C THR A 30 -3.14 4.97 -2.98
N SER A 31 -4.29 4.46 -2.54
CA SER A 31 -5.21 5.17 -1.67
C SER A 31 -5.45 4.28 -0.45
N PRO A 32 -4.87 4.63 0.70
CA PRO A 32 -5.07 3.83 1.90
C PRO A 32 -6.52 3.89 2.38
N PRO A 33 -6.96 2.92 3.19
CA PRO A 33 -8.28 2.98 3.78
C PRO A 33 -8.47 4.27 4.57
N TYR A 34 -9.61 4.92 4.37
CA TYR A 34 -9.94 6.12 5.12
C TYR A 34 -10.33 5.75 6.55
N TRP A 35 -9.77 6.47 7.51
CA TRP A 35 -10.03 6.17 8.91
C TRP A 35 -11.51 6.37 9.24
N GLN A 36 -12.20 5.27 9.55
CA GLN A 36 -13.62 5.24 9.92
C GLN A 36 -14.59 5.85 8.90
N LEU A 37 -14.12 6.19 7.70
CA LEU A 37 -14.99 6.78 6.67
C LEU A 37 -15.66 5.73 5.79
N LYS A 38 -15.08 4.55 5.67
CA LYS A 38 -15.59 3.55 4.75
C LYS A 38 -15.30 2.15 5.26
N ASP A 39 -16.33 1.30 5.25
CA ASP A 39 -16.20 -0.14 5.52
C ASP A 39 -15.94 -0.87 4.20
N TYR A 40 -14.79 -1.53 4.11
CA TYR A 40 -14.41 -2.29 2.93
C TYR A 40 -14.84 -3.76 3.02
N GLY A 41 -15.56 -4.14 4.08
CA GLY A 41 -16.13 -5.47 4.22
C GLY A 41 -15.17 -6.54 4.74
N THR A 42 -14.02 -6.16 5.28
CA THR A 42 -13.02 -7.08 5.82
C THR A 42 -12.78 -6.79 7.30
N GLU A 43 -12.73 -7.83 8.13
CA GLU A 43 -12.49 -7.63 9.57
C GLU A 43 -11.11 -7.05 9.86
N ASN A 44 -10.14 -7.35 9.01
CA ASN A 44 -8.75 -6.89 9.17
C ASN A 44 -8.47 -5.58 8.45
N GLN A 45 -9.50 -4.87 8.02
CA GLN A 45 -9.36 -3.59 7.35
C GLN A 45 -8.65 -2.59 8.27
N ILE A 46 -7.60 -1.94 7.75
CA ILE A 46 -6.92 -0.89 8.49
C ILE A 46 -7.86 0.31 8.62
N GLY A 47 -8.01 0.81 9.84
CA GLY A 47 -8.66 2.07 10.15
C GLY A 47 -10.12 2.01 10.55
N PHE A 48 -10.86 0.99 10.18
CA PHE A 48 -12.30 1.00 10.45
C PHE A 48 -12.62 0.84 11.95
N HIS A 49 -11.95 -0.10 12.61
CA HIS A 49 -12.11 -0.35 14.06
C HIS A 49 -10.95 0.16 14.90
N ASP A 50 -9.97 0.80 14.28
CA ASP A 50 -8.78 1.29 14.96
C ASP A 50 -9.02 2.68 15.54
N ASP A 51 -8.36 3.00 16.66
CA ASP A 51 -8.19 4.39 17.05
C ASP A 51 -7.21 5.06 16.07
N TYR A 52 -7.09 6.38 16.16
CA TYR A 52 -6.28 7.14 15.20
C TYR A 52 -4.81 6.71 15.22
N GLU A 53 -4.27 6.49 16.42
CA GLU A 53 -2.86 6.12 16.58
C GLU A 53 -2.58 4.73 15.98
N THR A 54 -3.44 3.75 16.28
CA THR A 54 -3.31 2.41 15.71
C THR A 54 -3.44 2.44 14.20
N TYR A 55 -4.36 3.23 13.68
CA TYR A 55 -4.53 3.42 12.24
C TYR A 55 -3.24 3.93 11.59
N ILE A 56 -2.63 4.97 12.17
CA ILE A 56 -1.37 5.53 11.65
C ILE A 56 -0.24 4.51 11.73
N ASN A 57 -0.16 3.75 12.82
CA ASN A 57 0.88 2.73 12.98
C ASN A 57 0.75 1.63 11.93
N HIS A 58 -0.47 1.20 11.63
CA HIS A 58 -0.69 0.20 10.57
C HIS A 58 -0.31 0.74 9.20
N LEU A 59 -0.64 1.99 8.91
CA LEU A 59 -0.24 2.61 7.65
C LEU A 59 1.28 2.72 7.54
N ASN A 60 1.97 3.01 8.64
CA ASN A 60 3.43 3.11 8.63
C ASN A 60 4.10 1.81 8.24
N LEU A 61 3.54 0.66 8.61
CA LEU A 61 4.06 -0.63 8.18
C LEU A 61 3.98 -0.77 6.65
N THR A 62 2.88 -0.32 6.06
CA THR A 62 2.73 -0.31 4.60
C THR A 62 3.74 0.65 3.95
N TRP A 63 3.93 1.84 4.53
CA TRP A 63 4.88 2.82 4.00
C TRP A 63 6.32 2.30 4.05
N GLU A 64 6.68 1.58 5.10
CA GLU A 64 8.00 0.96 5.19
C GLU A 64 8.22 -0.05 4.07
N GLU A 65 7.20 -0.87 3.76
CA GLU A 65 7.28 -1.81 2.64
C GLU A 65 7.34 -1.08 1.30
N CYS A 66 6.58 -0.02 1.13
CA CYS A 66 6.65 0.80 -0.08
C CYS A 66 8.06 1.37 -0.27
N LEU A 67 8.65 1.86 0.80
CA LEU A 67 10.00 2.42 0.74
C LEU A 67 11.03 1.35 0.37
N ARG A 68 10.88 0.15 0.93
CA ARG A 68 11.78 -0.97 0.66
C ARG A 68 11.74 -1.38 -0.81
N VAL A 69 10.55 -1.51 -1.40
CA VAL A 69 10.40 -2.02 -2.76
C VAL A 69 10.61 -0.94 -3.82
N LEU A 70 10.52 0.34 -3.46
CA LEU A 70 10.61 1.43 -4.41
C LEU A 70 12.06 1.66 -4.83
N HIS A 71 12.28 1.72 -6.14
CA HIS A 71 13.60 2.01 -6.68
C HIS A 71 14.02 3.44 -6.31
N LYS A 72 15.30 3.66 -6.07
CA LYS A 72 15.81 4.98 -5.68
C LYS A 72 15.48 6.03 -6.72
N GLY A 73 15.04 7.18 -6.26
CA GLY A 73 14.66 8.29 -7.13
C GLY A 73 13.28 8.18 -7.74
N CYS A 74 12.56 7.10 -7.48
CA CYS A 74 11.21 6.90 -7.98
C CYS A 74 10.17 7.43 -7.00
N ARG A 75 8.90 7.45 -7.43
CA ARG A 75 7.85 8.18 -6.72
C ARG A 75 6.80 7.28 -6.11
N LEU A 76 6.35 7.67 -4.93
CA LEU A 76 5.18 7.13 -4.26
C LEU A 76 4.10 8.21 -4.26
N CYS A 77 2.96 7.91 -4.86
CA CYS A 77 1.82 8.82 -4.91
C CYS A 77 0.70 8.27 -4.03
N ILE A 78 0.27 9.06 -3.06
CA ILE A 78 -0.75 8.65 -2.09
C ILE A 78 -1.95 9.57 -2.21
N ASN A 79 -3.13 8.99 -2.38
CA ASN A 79 -4.40 9.71 -2.32
C ASN A 79 -5.05 9.41 -0.97
N ILE A 80 -5.13 10.41 -0.12
CA ILE A 80 -5.58 10.23 1.26
C ILE A 80 -6.86 11.04 1.51
N GLY A 81 -7.80 10.44 2.24
CA GLY A 81 -9.01 11.11 2.70
C GLY A 81 -8.82 11.72 4.09
N ASP A 82 -9.59 12.77 4.36
CA ASP A 82 -9.59 13.44 5.67
C ASP A 82 -10.36 12.66 6.70
#